data_8d1c1860884a42fec9f57d1233aa8d9b
#
_entry.id   8d1c1860884a42fec9f57d1233aa8d9b
#
_cell.length_a   1.000
_cell.length_b   1.000
_cell.length_c   1.000
_cell.angle_alpha   90.00
_cell.angle_beta   90.00
_cell.angle_gamma   90.00
#
_symmetry.space_group_name_H-M   'P 1'
#
loop_
_entity.id
_entity.type
_entity.pdbx_description
1 polymer ?
#
loop_
_entity_poly.entity_id
_entity_poly.type
_entity_poly.pdbx_seq_one_letter_code
_entity_poly.pdbx_strand_id
1 'polypeptide(L)'
;MIKTTRKSKREKEKEINFFEAFIKLQKHFFKDIKERLKRVKDPRHKSYIEYGSDVILFSVLMKNACGIYSMSNMIEQFNKDECIENIARVLGCELEELPHYDTINNFLCSLNPEEIEKIRDYMIRELFRKRSLESFRLLNKHWCIAVDATGLFSFSERHCEHCLKKEYKNKETGEIEKTVYYHKVLEAKMVVGDMVFSIATEFIENEDENVSKQDCEINAFKRLAAKLRKKYPRLPVGILGDSLYACEPVFEICSSNNWEYLIRFKEGRIKSVAREFNNIKGLEGKKTGDSTWINDIFYNQRVVILIET
;
A
#
# COMPACT_ATOMS: atom_id res chain seq x y z
N MET A 1 30.80 6.91 15.75
CA MET A 1 30.01 6.25 14.69
C MET A 1 30.80 6.29 13.40
N ILE A 2 31.22 5.15 12.87
CA ILE A 2 31.95 5.04 11.62
C ILE A 2 30.92 5.24 10.49
N LYS A 3 31.06 6.32 9.72
CA LYS A 3 30.20 6.57 8.53
C LYS A 3 30.49 5.50 7.47
N THR A 4 29.58 4.54 7.32
CA THR A 4 29.63 3.55 6.23
C THR A 4 29.44 4.27 4.90
N THR A 5 30.38 4.11 3.98
CA THR A 5 30.29 4.71 2.64
C THR A 5 29.21 4.00 1.81
N ARG A 6 28.60 4.69 0.81
CA ARG A 6 27.64 4.10 -0.13
C ARG A 6 28.17 2.84 -0.83
N LYS A 7 29.48 2.79 -1.08
CA LYS A 7 30.17 1.64 -1.70
C LYS A 7 30.19 0.44 -0.74
N SER A 8 30.56 0.64 0.53
CA SER A 8 30.58 -0.39 1.56
C SER A 8 29.14 -0.92 1.88
N LYS A 9 28.12 -0.06 1.77
CA LYS A 9 26.72 -0.48 1.93
C LYS A 9 26.27 -1.37 0.77
N ARG A 10 26.63 -1.01 -0.48
CA ARG A 10 26.35 -1.81 -1.68
C ARG A 10 27.13 -3.13 -1.73
N GLU A 11 28.35 -3.16 -1.20
CA GLU A 11 29.14 -4.39 -1.10
C GLU A 11 28.56 -5.35 -0.05
N LYS A 12 28.11 -4.84 1.10
CA LYS A 12 27.38 -5.63 2.09
C LYS A 12 26.02 -6.13 1.58
N GLU A 13 25.30 -5.32 0.80
CA GLU A 13 24.04 -5.74 0.17
C GLU A 13 24.25 -6.86 -0.86
N LYS A 14 25.41 -6.93 -1.53
CA LYS A 14 25.76 -8.02 -2.45
C LYS A 14 26.05 -9.35 -1.75
N GLU A 15 26.41 -9.31 -0.48
CA GLU A 15 26.70 -10.51 0.33
C GLU A 15 25.44 -11.12 0.98
N ILE A 16 24.28 -10.44 0.91
CA ILE A 16 23.05 -10.96 1.49
C ILE A 16 22.43 -11.98 0.55
N ASN A 17 22.41 -13.23 0.98
CA ASN A 17 21.58 -14.25 0.34
C ASN A 17 20.11 -14.00 0.72
N PHE A 18 19.37 -13.33 -0.16
CA PHE A 18 17.98 -12.97 0.06
C PHE A 18 17.06 -14.19 0.27
N PHE A 19 17.35 -15.29 -0.41
CA PHE A 19 16.60 -16.53 -0.22
C PHE A 19 16.79 -17.09 1.19
N GLU A 20 18.02 -17.15 1.67
CA GLU A 20 18.32 -17.61 3.05
C GLU A 20 17.70 -16.67 4.09
N ALA A 21 17.82 -15.36 3.88
CA ALA A 21 17.20 -14.37 4.75
C ALA A 21 15.68 -14.53 4.80
N PHE A 22 15.03 -14.72 3.64
CA PHE A 22 13.60 -14.99 3.55
C PHE A 22 13.21 -16.26 4.32
N ILE A 23 13.95 -17.36 4.14
CA ILE A 23 13.68 -18.63 4.86
C ILE A 23 13.79 -18.47 6.38
N LYS A 24 14.78 -17.71 6.85
CA LYS A 24 14.92 -17.40 8.28
C LYS A 24 13.72 -16.60 8.80
N LEU A 25 13.30 -15.57 8.08
CA LEU A 25 12.12 -14.76 8.40
C LEU A 25 10.84 -15.60 8.38
N GLN A 26 10.65 -16.40 7.33
CA GLN A 26 9.50 -17.27 7.17
C GLN A 26 9.38 -18.27 8.34
N LYS A 27 10.47 -18.95 8.69
CA LYS A 27 10.48 -19.91 9.82
C LYS A 27 10.17 -19.23 11.15
N HIS A 28 10.62 -18.00 11.34
CA HIS A 28 10.42 -17.28 12.59
C HIS A 28 9.04 -16.62 12.68
N PHE A 29 8.62 -15.87 11.65
CA PHE A 29 7.43 -15.06 11.69
C PHE A 29 6.21 -15.72 11.02
N PHE A 30 6.40 -16.43 9.91
CA PHE A 30 5.32 -16.82 9.00
C PHE A 30 5.29 -18.33 8.78
N LYS A 31 5.19 -19.11 9.86
CA LYS A 31 5.28 -20.59 9.81
C LYS A 31 4.26 -21.21 8.87
N ASP A 32 3.04 -20.65 8.81
CA ASP A 32 1.93 -21.22 8.03
C ASP A 32 1.83 -20.63 6.61
N ILE A 33 2.83 -19.84 6.16
CA ILE A 33 2.72 -19.15 4.86
C ILE A 33 2.54 -20.11 3.70
N LYS A 34 3.24 -21.26 3.73
CA LYS A 34 3.14 -22.29 2.69
C LYS A 34 1.72 -22.86 2.59
N GLU A 35 1.14 -23.21 3.73
CA GLU A 35 -0.23 -23.72 3.78
C GLU A 35 -1.25 -22.67 3.30
N ARG A 36 -0.98 -21.40 3.55
CA ARG A 36 -1.84 -20.33 3.05
C ARG A 36 -1.72 -20.12 1.55
N LEU A 37 -0.52 -20.23 1.00
CA LEU A 37 -0.31 -20.21 -0.45
C LEU A 37 -1.03 -21.37 -1.15
N LYS A 38 -0.99 -22.57 -0.57
CA LYS A 38 -1.74 -23.75 -1.07
C LYS A 38 -3.25 -23.58 -1.03
N ARG A 39 -3.78 -22.81 -0.05
CA ARG A 39 -5.22 -22.58 0.12
C ARG A 39 -5.76 -21.42 -0.70
N VAL A 40 -4.94 -20.75 -1.46
CA VAL A 40 -5.40 -19.71 -2.40
C VAL A 40 -6.36 -20.35 -3.40
N LYS A 41 -7.53 -19.73 -3.57
CA LYS A 41 -8.53 -20.24 -4.51
C LYS A 41 -8.01 -20.05 -5.93
N ASP A 42 -7.63 -21.16 -6.56
CA ASP A 42 -7.11 -21.16 -7.92
C ASP A 42 -8.27 -20.91 -8.90
N PRO A 43 -8.18 -19.90 -9.76
CA PRO A 43 -9.21 -19.59 -10.74
C PRO A 43 -9.21 -20.55 -11.95
N ARG A 44 -8.12 -21.33 -12.13
CA ARG A 44 -7.96 -22.22 -13.28
C ARG A 44 -8.81 -23.48 -13.12
N HIS A 45 -9.20 -24.07 -14.23
CA HIS A 45 -9.85 -25.37 -14.21
C HIS A 45 -8.87 -26.48 -13.76
N LYS A 46 -9.31 -27.39 -12.93
CA LYS A 46 -8.46 -28.42 -12.26
C LYS A 46 -7.61 -29.24 -13.23
N SER A 47 -8.13 -29.53 -14.44
CA SER A 47 -7.41 -30.31 -15.46
C SER A 47 -6.22 -29.59 -16.09
N TYR A 48 -6.11 -28.26 -15.89
CA TYR A 48 -5.00 -27.43 -16.43
C TYR A 48 -4.00 -27.00 -15.36
N ILE A 49 -4.13 -27.53 -14.13
CA ILE A 49 -3.24 -27.20 -13.04
C ILE A 49 -2.07 -28.20 -13.03
N GLU A 50 -0.98 -27.79 -13.64
CA GLU A 50 0.30 -28.47 -13.55
C GLU A 50 1.07 -28.01 -12.31
N TYR A 51 1.15 -26.68 -12.13
CA TYR A 51 1.78 -26.04 -10.99
C TYR A 51 0.73 -25.50 -10.02
N GLY A 52 0.84 -25.87 -8.75
CA GLY A 52 -0.06 -25.36 -7.71
C GLY A 52 0.06 -23.85 -7.51
N SER A 53 -0.96 -23.25 -6.90
CA SER A 53 -0.96 -21.83 -6.55
C SER A 53 0.21 -21.44 -5.65
N ASP A 54 0.65 -22.36 -4.78
CA ASP A 54 1.81 -22.17 -3.90
C ASP A 54 3.12 -22.04 -4.68
N VAL A 55 3.36 -22.85 -5.71
CA VAL A 55 4.55 -22.77 -6.56
C VAL A 55 4.60 -21.41 -7.27
N ILE A 56 3.48 -21.01 -7.90
CA ILE A 56 3.39 -19.76 -8.64
C ILE A 56 3.59 -18.57 -7.71
N LEU A 57 2.82 -18.49 -6.63
CA LEU A 57 2.87 -17.35 -5.72
C LEU A 57 4.17 -17.25 -4.93
N PHE A 58 4.76 -18.38 -4.56
CA PHE A 58 6.06 -18.41 -3.90
C PHE A 58 7.17 -17.93 -4.84
N SER A 59 7.14 -18.34 -6.11
CA SER A 59 8.11 -17.87 -7.12
C SER A 59 8.02 -16.36 -7.31
N VAL A 60 6.80 -15.80 -7.40
CA VAL A 60 6.58 -14.35 -7.50
C VAL A 60 7.03 -13.62 -6.22
N LEU A 61 6.78 -14.19 -5.05
CA LEU A 61 7.23 -13.65 -3.77
C LEU A 61 8.77 -13.57 -3.74
N MET A 62 9.44 -14.65 -4.12
CA MET A 62 10.91 -14.71 -4.17
C MET A 62 11.48 -13.77 -5.23
N LYS A 63 10.85 -13.65 -6.40
CA LYS A 63 11.18 -12.67 -7.41
C LYS A 63 11.25 -11.25 -6.83
N ASN A 64 10.20 -10.86 -6.10
CA ASN A 64 10.12 -9.53 -5.49
C ASN A 64 11.15 -9.37 -4.36
N ALA A 65 11.35 -10.38 -3.52
CA ALA A 65 12.35 -10.37 -2.44
C ALA A 65 13.78 -10.25 -2.97
N CYS A 66 14.07 -10.83 -4.13
CA CYS A 66 15.37 -10.73 -4.81
C CYS A 66 15.52 -9.47 -5.67
N GLY A 67 14.51 -8.59 -5.74
CA GLY A 67 14.55 -7.36 -6.51
C GLY A 67 14.54 -7.57 -8.04
N ILE A 68 14.00 -8.70 -8.51
CA ILE A 68 13.91 -9.01 -9.94
C ILE A 68 12.67 -8.32 -10.52
N TYR A 69 12.84 -7.48 -11.53
CA TYR A 69 11.75 -6.65 -12.07
C TYR A 69 10.77 -7.40 -12.98
N SER A 70 11.29 -8.21 -13.93
CA SER A 70 10.45 -8.88 -14.93
C SER A 70 10.22 -10.36 -14.61
N MET A 71 9.09 -10.91 -15.09
CA MET A 71 8.81 -12.35 -14.98
C MET A 71 9.72 -13.17 -15.86
N SER A 72 10.05 -12.69 -17.07
CA SER A 72 11.01 -13.34 -17.97
C SER A 72 12.38 -13.48 -17.32
N ASN A 73 12.89 -12.39 -16.74
CA ASN A 73 14.18 -12.41 -16.04
C ASN A 73 14.16 -13.32 -14.79
N MET A 74 13.02 -13.43 -14.11
CA MET A 74 12.86 -14.38 -13.01
C MET A 74 13.03 -15.82 -13.48
N ILE A 75 12.38 -16.21 -14.59
CA ILE A 75 12.49 -17.56 -15.13
C ILE A 75 13.95 -17.86 -15.53
N GLU A 76 14.61 -16.92 -16.19
CA GLU A 76 16.02 -17.09 -16.58
C GLU A 76 16.94 -17.29 -15.38
N GLN A 77 16.74 -16.52 -14.30
CA GLN A 77 17.57 -16.58 -13.11
C GLN A 77 17.25 -17.76 -12.19
N PHE A 78 15.98 -18.13 -12.07
CA PHE A 78 15.53 -19.15 -11.12
C PHE A 78 15.43 -20.55 -11.74
N ASN A 79 15.36 -20.67 -13.05
CA ASN A 79 15.28 -22.00 -13.72
C ASN A 79 16.67 -22.64 -13.83
N LYS A 80 17.32 -22.74 -12.67
CA LYS A 80 18.61 -23.42 -12.46
C LYS A 80 18.38 -24.52 -11.43
N ASP A 81 18.97 -25.66 -11.63
CA ASP A 81 18.77 -26.88 -10.81
C ASP A 81 18.81 -26.56 -9.31
N GLU A 82 19.82 -25.83 -8.85
CA GLU A 82 19.95 -25.46 -7.44
C GLU A 82 18.80 -24.60 -6.92
N CYS A 83 18.29 -23.65 -7.72
CA CYS A 83 17.15 -22.81 -7.34
C CYS A 83 15.86 -23.61 -7.32
N ILE A 84 15.64 -24.48 -8.33
CA ILE A 84 14.47 -25.37 -8.43
C ILE A 84 14.41 -26.30 -7.22
N GLU A 85 15.52 -26.99 -6.92
CA GLU A 85 15.64 -27.86 -5.75
C GLU A 85 15.36 -27.13 -4.44
N ASN A 86 15.89 -25.91 -4.29
CA ASN A 86 15.65 -25.11 -3.09
C ASN A 86 14.19 -24.70 -2.95
N ILE A 87 13.51 -24.30 -4.03
CA ILE A 87 12.09 -23.95 -4.04
C ILE A 87 11.26 -25.22 -3.72
N ALA A 88 11.53 -26.34 -4.40
CA ALA A 88 10.88 -27.63 -4.17
C ALA A 88 11.00 -28.07 -2.70
N ARG A 89 12.19 -27.99 -2.13
CA ARG A 89 12.47 -28.31 -0.72
C ARG A 89 11.68 -27.42 0.24
N VAL A 90 11.61 -26.11 -0.03
CA VAL A 90 10.87 -25.17 0.81
C VAL A 90 9.38 -25.43 0.74
N LEU A 91 8.83 -25.69 -0.43
CA LEU A 91 7.41 -25.98 -0.61
C LEU A 91 7.03 -27.41 -0.20
N GLY A 92 7.98 -28.35 -0.22
CA GLY A 92 7.73 -29.75 0.03
C GLY A 92 6.98 -30.41 -1.13
N CYS A 93 7.37 -30.09 -2.36
CA CYS A 93 6.82 -30.65 -3.59
C CYS A 93 7.96 -31.14 -4.50
N GLU A 94 7.63 -31.91 -5.51
CA GLU A 94 8.53 -32.22 -6.63
C GLU A 94 8.39 -31.13 -7.68
N LEU A 95 9.49 -30.68 -8.24
CA LEU A 95 9.54 -29.60 -9.23
C LEU A 95 10.74 -29.85 -10.14
N GLU A 96 10.50 -30.00 -11.43
CA GLU A 96 11.55 -30.17 -12.45
C GLU A 96 11.94 -28.82 -13.08
N GLU A 97 10.96 -27.92 -13.23
CA GLU A 97 11.16 -26.57 -13.74
C GLU A 97 10.17 -25.60 -13.12
N LEU A 98 10.38 -24.31 -13.28
CA LEU A 98 9.41 -23.28 -12.89
C LEU A 98 8.37 -23.05 -14.00
N PRO A 99 7.13 -22.68 -13.61
CA PRO A 99 6.10 -22.37 -14.59
C PRO A 99 6.54 -21.21 -15.50
N HIS A 100 6.26 -21.36 -16.79
CA HIS A 100 6.55 -20.30 -17.78
C HIS A 100 5.90 -18.97 -17.36
N TYR A 101 6.53 -17.84 -17.71
CA TYR A 101 6.03 -16.51 -17.31
C TYR A 101 4.59 -16.23 -17.79
N ASP A 102 4.17 -16.77 -18.91
CA ASP A 102 2.78 -16.65 -19.37
C ASP A 102 1.80 -17.39 -18.46
N THR A 103 2.18 -18.58 -17.96
CA THR A 103 1.38 -19.33 -16.99
C THR A 103 1.20 -18.52 -15.71
N ILE A 104 2.27 -17.89 -15.23
CA ILE A 104 2.25 -17.01 -14.04
C ILE A 104 1.36 -15.79 -14.31
N ASN A 105 1.55 -15.10 -15.42
CA ASN A 105 0.77 -13.91 -15.78
C ASN A 105 -0.71 -14.23 -15.92
N ASN A 106 -1.07 -15.29 -16.64
CA ASN A 106 -2.46 -15.71 -16.82
C ASN A 106 -3.12 -16.06 -15.48
N PHE A 107 -2.40 -16.77 -14.61
CA PHE A 107 -2.87 -17.04 -13.26
C PHE A 107 -3.13 -15.75 -12.47
N LEU A 108 -2.16 -14.83 -12.46
CA LEU A 108 -2.28 -13.56 -11.73
C LEU A 108 -3.39 -12.66 -12.28
N CYS A 109 -3.57 -12.60 -13.60
CA CYS A 109 -4.66 -11.84 -14.23
C CYS A 109 -6.05 -12.37 -13.86
N SER A 110 -6.17 -13.67 -13.62
CA SER A 110 -7.44 -14.32 -13.27
C SER A 110 -7.67 -14.41 -11.76
N LEU A 111 -6.64 -14.16 -10.96
CA LEU A 111 -6.69 -14.32 -9.50
C LEU A 111 -7.50 -13.18 -8.87
N ASN A 112 -8.44 -13.53 -7.97
CA ASN A 112 -9.12 -12.54 -7.16
C ASN A 112 -8.09 -11.86 -6.22
N PRO A 113 -7.92 -10.52 -6.29
CA PRO A 113 -6.99 -9.78 -5.43
C PRO A 113 -7.19 -10.02 -3.93
N GLU A 114 -8.41 -10.33 -3.48
CA GLU A 114 -8.70 -10.64 -2.08
C GLU A 114 -7.90 -11.85 -1.56
N GLU A 115 -7.54 -12.80 -2.43
CA GLU A 115 -6.73 -13.95 -2.02
C GLU A 115 -5.32 -13.52 -1.59
N ILE A 116 -4.72 -12.57 -2.29
CA ILE A 116 -3.43 -11.98 -1.91
C ILE A 116 -3.58 -11.12 -0.65
N GLU A 117 -4.68 -10.37 -0.52
CA GLU A 117 -4.96 -9.63 0.71
C GLU A 117 -5.03 -10.53 1.94
N LYS A 118 -5.61 -11.73 1.84
CA LYS A 118 -5.66 -12.68 2.95
C LYS A 118 -4.27 -13.12 3.41
N ILE A 119 -3.32 -13.29 2.47
CA ILE A 119 -1.92 -13.62 2.79
C ILE A 119 -1.26 -12.44 3.49
N ARG A 120 -1.39 -11.23 2.94
CA ARG A 120 -0.88 -9.99 3.55
C ARG A 120 -1.42 -9.80 4.97
N ASP A 121 -2.73 -9.93 5.15
CA ASP A 121 -3.39 -9.78 6.44
C ASP A 121 -2.87 -10.80 7.47
N TYR A 122 -2.62 -12.02 7.04
CA TYR A 122 -1.97 -13.03 7.88
C TYR A 122 -0.57 -12.56 8.32
N MET A 123 0.27 -12.12 7.38
CA MET A 123 1.63 -11.69 7.70
C MET A 123 1.63 -10.50 8.68
N ILE A 124 0.78 -9.52 8.46
CA ILE A 124 0.65 -8.35 9.36
C ILE A 124 0.19 -8.77 10.77
N ARG A 125 -0.81 -9.67 10.85
CA ARG A 125 -1.28 -10.18 12.15
C ARG A 125 -0.21 -10.95 12.90
N GLU A 126 0.62 -11.73 12.21
CA GLU A 126 1.74 -12.43 12.85
C GLU A 126 2.79 -11.46 13.42
N LEU A 127 3.11 -10.38 12.71
CA LEU A 127 3.99 -9.32 13.21
C LEU A 127 3.42 -8.64 14.47
N PHE A 128 2.12 -8.33 14.48
CA PHE A 128 1.46 -7.80 15.66
C PHE A 128 1.45 -8.80 16.82
N ARG A 129 1.12 -10.07 16.55
CA ARG A 129 1.09 -11.12 17.57
C ARG A 129 2.43 -11.31 18.26
N LYS A 130 3.52 -11.18 17.52
CA LYS A 130 4.89 -11.28 18.06
C LYS A 130 5.41 -9.99 18.70
N ARG A 131 4.63 -8.91 18.67
CA ARG A 131 4.99 -7.60 19.21
C ARG A 131 6.33 -7.04 18.67
N SER A 132 6.74 -7.48 17.49
CA SER A 132 8.03 -7.13 16.90
C SER A 132 8.13 -5.65 16.50
N LEU A 133 6.98 -4.97 16.39
CA LEU A 133 6.86 -3.61 15.88
C LEU A 133 6.47 -2.59 16.96
N GLU A 134 6.28 -3.00 18.22
CA GLU A 134 5.75 -2.16 19.30
C GLU A 134 6.59 -0.89 19.56
N SER A 135 7.91 -0.98 19.43
CA SER A 135 8.83 0.15 19.64
C SER A 135 8.68 1.28 18.59
N PHE A 136 7.96 1.04 17.51
CA PHE A 136 7.74 2.02 16.43
C PHE A 136 6.41 2.77 16.55
N ARG A 137 5.67 2.57 17.63
CA ARG A 137 4.44 3.32 17.87
C ARG A 137 4.76 4.78 18.17
N LEU A 138 4.06 5.67 17.50
CA LEU A 138 4.12 7.11 17.81
C LEU A 138 3.59 7.34 19.24
N LEU A 139 4.37 8.04 20.05
CA LEU A 139 4.10 8.30 21.47
C LEU A 139 3.78 7.03 22.28
N ASN A 140 4.37 5.88 21.89
CA ASN A 140 4.09 4.55 22.46
C ASN A 140 2.61 4.11 22.38
N LYS A 141 1.81 4.75 21.56
CA LYS A 141 0.37 4.53 21.48
C LYS A 141 -0.12 4.22 20.06
N HIS A 142 0.12 5.10 19.11
CA HIS A 142 -0.51 5.05 17.79
C HIS A 142 0.37 4.40 16.73
N TRP A 143 -0.26 3.66 15.84
CA TRP A 143 0.34 3.20 14.59
C TRP A 143 0.13 4.27 13.51
N CYS A 144 1.22 4.79 12.98
CA CYS A 144 1.17 5.75 11.88
C CYS A 144 0.84 5.04 10.58
N ILE A 145 -0.28 5.41 9.96
CA ILE A 145 -0.75 4.85 8.70
C ILE A 145 -0.82 5.97 7.67
N ALA A 146 0.14 5.97 6.76
CA ALA A 146 0.14 6.87 5.62
C ALA A 146 -0.88 6.41 4.58
N VAL A 147 -1.69 7.34 4.09
CA VAL A 147 -2.70 7.10 3.07
C VAL A 147 -2.40 7.97 1.86
N ASP A 148 -2.22 7.34 0.71
CA ASP A 148 -1.95 8.04 -0.55
C ASP A 148 -2.41 7.20 -1.74
N ALA A 149 -2.81 7.87 -2.83
CA ALA A 149 -3.23 7.20 -4.05
C ALA A 149 -2.09 7.12 -5.06
N THR A 150 -1.91 5.94 -5.63
CA THR A 150 -0.90 5.67 -6.63
C THR A 150 -1.54 5.26 -7.95
N GLY A 151 -1.12 5.88 -9.07
CA GLY A 151 -1.47 5.44 -10.41
C GLY A 151 -0.79 4.12 -10.74
N LEU A 152 -1.55 3.16 -11.27
CA LEU A 152 -1.00 1.87 -11.70
C LEU A 152 -0.50 1.94 -13.14
N PHE A 153 -1.35 2.41 -14.03
CA PHE A 153 -1.03 2.59 -15.46
C PHE A 153 -2.01 3.56 -16.10
N SER A 154 -1.67 4.06 -17.29
CA SER A 154 -2.51 4.93 -18.10
C SER A 154 -2.34 4.62 -19.59
N PHE A 155 -3.43 4.74 -20.35
CA PHE A 155 -3.47 4.50 -21.79
C PHE A 155 -4.31 5.57 -22.50
N SER A 156 -4.03 5.81 -23.78
CA SER A 156 -4.82 6.73 -24.61
C SER A 156 -5.91 6.02 -25.40
N GLU A 157 -5.74 4.75 -25.74
CA GLU A 157 -6.63 4.00 -26.62
C GLU A 157 -7.27 2.80 -25.95
N ARG A 158 -6.49 2.06 -25.12
CA ARG A 158 -7.01 0.87 -24.44
C ARG A 158 -7.65 1.24 -23.12
N HIS A 159 -8.85 0.75 -22.86
CA HIS A 159 -9.57 0.94 -21.62
C HIS A 159 -10.49 -0.23 -21.31
N CYS A 160 -10.87 -0.36 -20.07
CA CYS A 160 -11.93 -1.25 -19.61
C CYS A 160 -13.08 -0.41 -19.02
N GLU A 161 -14.21 -1.04 -18.75
CA GLU A 161 -15.39 -0.39 -18.18
C GLU A 161 -15.16 0.31 -16.83
N HIS A 162 -14.17 -0.14 -16.07
CA HIS A 162 -13.85 0.40 -14.76
C HIS A 162 -12.81 1.53 -14.77
N CYS A 163 -12.26 1.88 -15.94
CA CYS A 163 -11.25 2.93 -16.03
C CYS A 163 -11.77 4.30 -15.57
N LEU A 164 -10.93 5.02 -14.85
CA LEU A 164 -11.07 6.45 -14.70
C LEU A 164 -10.62 7.13 -16.00
N LYS A 165 -11.23 8.24 -16.36
CA LYS A 165 -10.86 9.01 -17.55
C LYS A 165 -10.55 10.46 -17.22
N LYS A 166 -9.59 11.03 -17.96
CA LYS A 166 -9.25 12.44 -17.92
C LYS A 166 -9.22 12.98 -19.33
N GLU A 167 -10.06 13.98 -19.60
CA GLU A 167 -10.15 14.68 -20.88
C GLU A 167 -9.33 15.96 -20.82
N TYR A 168 -8.48 16.15 -21.80
CA TYR A 168 -7.73 17.37 -22.02
C TYR A 168 -8.40 18.12 -23.16
N LYS A 169 -8.87 19.33 -22.84
CA LYS A 169 -9.58 20.18 -23.80
C LYS A 169 -8.67 21.32 -24.26
N ASN A 170 -8.79 21.63 -25.54
CA ASN A 170 -8.22 22.85 -26.09
C ASN A 170 -8.80 24.07 -25.35
N LYS A 171 -7.95 24.97 -24.90
CA LYS A 171 -8.38 26.15 -24.13
C LYS A 171 -9.14 27.16 -24.94
N GLU A 172 -8.95 27.21 -26.27
CA GLU A 172 -9.55 28.18 -27.18
C GLU A 172 -10.84 27.63 -27.80
N THR A 173 -10.83 26.38 -28.27
CA THR A 173 -11.99 25.79 -28.96
C THR A 173 -12.91 25.00 -28.02
N GLY A 174 -12.44 24.58 -26.85
CA GLY A 174 -13.20 23.72 -25.93
C GLY A 174 -13.29 22.24 -26.36
N GLU A 175 -12.74 21.90 -27.51
CA GLU A 175 -12.76 20.54 -28.06
C GLU A 175 -11.82 19.61 -27.29
N ILE A 176 -12.17 18.32 -27.19
CA ILE A 176 -11.34 17.29 -26.54
C ILE A 176 -10.19 16.94 -27.48
N GLU A 177 -8.98 17.32 -27.09
CA GLU A 177 -7.75 16.98 -27.83
C GLU A 177 -7.20 15.60 -27.48
N LYS A 178 -7.39 15.16 -26.23
CA LYS A 178 -6.86 13.91 -25.74
C LYS A 178 -7.69 13.38 -24.58
N THR A 179 -7.97 12.08 -24.60
CA THR A 179 -8.52 11.35 -23.46
C THR A 179 -7.47 10.37 -22.94
N VAL A 180 -7.29 10.32 -21.63
CA VAL A 180 -6.41 9.37 -20.96
C VAL A 180 -7.24 8.54 -20.00
N TYR A 181 -7.16 7.22 -20.16
CA TYR A 181 -7.77 6.23 -19.28
C TYR A 181 -6.72 5.71 -18.31
N TYR A 182 -7.07 5.57 -17.05
CA TYR A 182 -6.11 5.18 -16.03
C TYR A 182 -6.77 4.43 -14.86
N HIS A 183 -5.96 3.65 -14.15
CA HIS A 183 -6.33 3.03 -12.89
C HIS A 183 -5.49 3.57 -11.76
N LYS A 184 -6.10 3.70 -10.59
CA LYS A 184 -5.45 4.10 -9.35
C LYS A 184 -5.81 3.14 -8.22
N VAL A 185 -4.93 3.06 -7.24
CA VAL A 185 -5.21 2.41 -5.97
C VAL A 185 -4.92 3.38 -4.84
N LEU A 186 -5.74 3.31 -3.80
CA LEU A 186 -5.49 3.95 -2.53
C LEU A 186 -4.85 2.94 -1.60
N GLU A 187 -3.68 3.26 -1.07
CA GLU A 187 -2.92 2.41 -0.16
C GLU A 187 -2.95 2.96 1.25
N ALA A 188 -3.19 2.09 2.23
CA ALA A 188 -2.90 2.35 3.63
C ALA A 188 -1.58 1.66 4.00
N LYS A 189 -0.56 2.44 4.28
CA LYS A 189 0.80 1.97 4.56
C LYS A 189 1.18 2.27 5.99
N MET A 190 1.40 1.23 6.79
CA MET A 190 1.91 1.38 8.16
C MET A 190 3.39 1.71 8.12
N VAL A 191 3.76 2.82 8.74
CA VAL A 191 5.15 3.31 8.84
C VAL A 191 5.80 2.74 10.09
N VAL A 192 6.92 2.05 9.92
CA VAL A 192 7.62 1.31 11.00
C VAL A 192 9.12 1.58 10.87
N GLY A 193 9.57 2.68 11.43
CA GLY A 193 10.95 3.16 11.25
C GLY A 193 11.25 3.42 9.77
N ASP A 194 12.28 2.76 9.25
CA ASP A 194 12.67 2.87 7.82
C ASP A 194 11.88 1.90 6.90
N MET A 195 10.96 1.13 7.45
CA MET A 195 10.14 0.18 6.72
C MET A 195 8.71 0.69 6.56
N VAL A 196 8.04 0.22 5.51
CA VAL A 196 6.63 0.54 5.23
C VAL A 196 5.91 -0.74 4.86
N PHE A 197 4.79 -1.02 5.53
CA PHE A 197 3.96 -2.21 5.27
C PHE A 197 2.60 -1.79 4.71
N SER A 198 2.25 -2.26 3.50
CA SER A 198 0.88 -2.15 3.00
C SER A 198 -0.05 -3.01 3.86
N ILE A 199 -1.04 -2.39 4.48
CA ILE A 199 -1.99 -3.07 5.37
C ILE A 199 -3.41 -3.14 4.80
N ALA A 200 -3.75 -2.25 3.88
CA ALA A 200 -4.98 -2.31 3.11
C ALA A 200 -4.81 -1.57 1.78
N THR A 201 -5.53 -2.04 0.78
CA THR A 201 -5.57 -1.48 -0.57
C THR A 201 -7.03 -1.32 -0.99
N GLU A 202 -7.34 -0.24 -1.69
CA GLU A 202 -8.66 0.02 -2.26
C GLU A 202 -8.51 0.54 -3.67
N PHE A 203 -9.25 -0.05 -4.63
CA PHE A 203 -9.24 0.44 -6.01
C PHE A 203 -10.08 1.71 -6.13
N ILE A 204 -9.58 2.67 -6.90
CA ILE A 204 -10.30 3.86 -7.31
C ILE A 204 -10.71 3.61 -8.75
N GLU A 205 -11.94 3.20 -8.95
CA GLU A 205 -12.45 2.74 -10.23
C GLU A 205 -13.95 3.01 -10.35
N ASN A 206 -14.42 3.14 -11.59
CA ASN A 206 -15.83 3.30 -11.87
C ASN A 206 -16.55 1.95 -11.78
N GLU A 207 -17.84 1.97 -11.45
CA GLU A 207 -18.69 0.76 -11.50
C GLU A 207 -18.87 0.26 -12.93
N ASP A 208 -19.04 1.19 -13.89
CA ASP A 208 -19.13 0.95 -15.32
C ASP A 208 -18.70 2.20 -16.11
N GLU A 209 -18.76 2.12 -17.44
CA GLU A 209 -18.39 3.24 -18.35
C GLU A 209 -19.37 4.43 -18.28
N ASN A 210 -20.61 4.23 -17.82
CA ASN A 210 -21.70 5.20 -17.91
C ASN A 210 -21.96 5.94 -16.61
N VAL A 211 -21.04 5.88 -15.66
CA VAL A 211 -21.19 6.60 -14.39
C VAL A 211 -21.31 8.10 -14.61
N SER A 212 -22.29 8.71 -13.95
CA SER A 212 -22.48 10.17 -13.98
C SER A 212 -21.34 10.94 -13.30
N LYS A 213 -20.68 10.30 -12.34
CA LYS A 213 -19.55 10.85 -11.60
C LYS A 213 -18.53 9.75 -11.35
N GLN A 214 -17.31 10.00 -11.78
CA GLN A 214 -16.20 9.08 -11.53
C GLN A 214 -15.87 8.93 -10.05
N ASP A 215 -15.38 7.76 -9.68
CA ASP A 215 -14.86 7.50 -8.33
C ASP A 215 -13.67 8.41 -8.01
N CYS A 216 -13.41 8.62 -6.73
CA CYS A 216 -12.37 9.52 -6.27
C CYS A 216 -11.71 9.00 -4.98
N GLU A 217 -10.55 9.56 -4.67
CA GLU A 217 -9.74 9.18 -3.51
C GLU A 217 -10.50 9.29 -2.18
N ILE A 218 -11.38 10.27 -2.01
CA ILE A 218 -12.17 10.41 -0.78
C ILE A 218 -13.22 9.30 -0.64
N ASN A 219 -13.86 8.88 -1.73
CA ASN A 219 -14.78 7.75 -1.71
C ASN A 219 -14.02 6.44 -1.43
N ALA A 220 -12.88 6.26 -2.08
CA ALA A 220 -12.01 5.12 -1.80
C ALA A 220 -11.51 5.14 -0.34
N PHE A 221 -11.22 6.30 0.24
CA PHE A 221 -10.84 6.41 1.66
C PHE A 221 -11.95 5.94 2.60
N LYS A 222 -13.22 6.24 2.30
CA LYS A 222 -14.36 5.73 3.09
C LYS A 222 -14.38 4.19 3.10
N ARG A 223 -14.22 3.56 1.94
CA ARG A 223 -14.17 2.10 1.81
C ARG A 223 -12.94 1.51 2.50
N LEU A 224 -11.76 2.12 2.29
CA LEU A 224 -10.50 1.73 2.92
C LEU A 224 -10.58 1.79 4.45
N ALA A 225 -11.15 2.86 5.01
CA ALA A 225 -11.33 3.02 6.45
C ALA A 225 -12.26 1.94 7.04
N ALA A 226 -13.36 1.65 6.36
CA ALA A 226 -14.25 0.55 6.76
C ALA A 226 -13.53 -0.81 6.73
N LYS A 227 -12.73 -1.06 5.68
CA LYS A 227 -11.89 -2.25 5.54
C LYS A 227 -10.87 -2.35 6.68
N LEU A 228 -10.16 -1.27 7.00
CA LEU A 228 -9.21 -1.21 8.10
C LEU A 228 -9.87 -1.48 9.45
N ARG A 229 -11.01 -0.84 9.73
CA ARG A 229 -11.74 -1.04 10.97
C ARG A 229 -12.22 -2.49 11.14
N LYS A 230 -12.70 -3.09 10.07
CA LYS A 230 -13.11 -4.50 10.06
C LYS A 230 -11.93 -5.46 10.30
N LYS A 231 -10.78 -5.19 9.67
CA LYS A 231 -9.58 -6.04 9.76
C LYS A 231 -8.85 -5.90 11.09
N TYR A 232 -8.79 -4.68 11.63
CA TYR A 232 -8.00 -4.31 12.81
C TYR A 232 -8.84 -3.48 13.81
N PRO A 233 -9.90 -4.03 14.40
CA PRO A 233 -10.90 -3.27 15.15
C PRO A 233 -10.38 -2.57 16.42
N ARG A 234 -9.21 -2.99 16.93
CA ARG A 234 -8.60 -2.46 18.16
C ARG A 234 -7.29 -1.73 17.90
N LEU A 235 -6.92 -1.52 16.65
CA LEU A 235 -5.67 -0.86 16.31
C LEU A 235 -5.79 0.64 16.61
N PRO A 236 -4.95 1.21 17.48
CA PRO A 236 -4.91 2.65 17.69
C PRO A 236 -4.18 3.31 16.49
N VAL A 237 -4.94 3.91 15.60
CA VAL A 237 -4.47 4.46 14.33
C VAL A 237 -4.22 5.94 14.43
N GLY A 238 -3.11 6.40 13.83
CA GLY A 238 -2.85 7.78 13.46
C GLY A 238 -2.75 7.88 11.93
N ILE A 239 -3.72 8.50 11.28
CA ILE A 239 -3.75 8.69 9.81
C ILE A 239 -2.77 9.80 9.44
N LEU A 240 -1.89 9.51 8.48
CA LEU A 240 -1.02 10.49 7.85
C LEU A 240 -1.51 10.71 6.41
N GLY A 241 -1.83 11.93 6.05
CA GLY A 241 -2.35 12.25 4.72
C GLY A 241 -1.85 13.59 4.17
N ASP A 242 -1.95 13.75 2.86
CA ASP A 242 -1.71 15.02 2.22
C ASP A 242 -2.92 15.97 2.35
N SER A 243 -2.83 17.14 1.76
CA SER A 243 -3.89 18.17 1.84
C SER A 243 -5.23 17.77 1.21
N LEU A 244 -5.28 16.70 0.40
CA LEU A 244 -6.52 16.20 -0.18
C LEU A 244 -7.45 15.65 0.91
N TYR A 245 -6.85 15.04 1.94
CA TYR A 245 -7.57 14.45 3.07
C TYR A 245 -7.97 15.48 4.13
N ALA A 246 -7.56 16.75 4.00
CA ALA A 246 -8.04 17.83 4.86
C ALA A 246 -9.48 18.23 4.48
N CYS A 247 -10.45 17.39 4.84
CA CYS A 247 -11.87 17.60 4.54
C CYS A 247 -12.76 16.91 5.57
N GLU A 248 -13.98 17.40 5.70
CA GLU A 248 -14.97 16.97 6.69
C GLU A 248 -15.20 15.46 6.68
N PRO A 249 -15.43 14.78 5.54
CA PRO A 249 -15.66 13.34 5.53
C PRO A 249 -14.52 12.51 6.15
N VAL A 250 -13.27 12.97 5.99
CA VAL A 250 -12.10 12.29 6.58
C VAL A 250 -12.06 12.51 8.09
N PHE A 251 -12.31 13.73 8.55
CA PHE A 251 -12.35 14.04 9.97
C PHE A 251 -13.47 13.28 10.70
N GLU A 252 -14.65 13.17 10.09
CA GLU A 252 -15.76 12.37 10.63
C GLU A 252 -15.40 10.89 10.77
N ILE A 253 -14.76 10.32 9.75
CA ILE A 253 -14.31 8.93 9.79
C ILE A 253 -13.28 8.73 10.90
N CYS A 254 -12.29 9.61 11.01
CA CYS A 254 -11.29 9.51 12.06
C CYS A 254 -11.95 9.62 13.46
N SER A 255 -12.82 10.60 13.67
CA SER A 255 -13.52 10.79 14.95
C SER A 255 -14.39 9.59 15.32
N SER A 256 -15.19 9.08 14.39
CA SER A 256 -16.08 7.93 14.63
C SER A 256 -15.33 6.61 14.92
N ASN A 257 -14.10 6.51 14.48
CA ASN A 257 -13.24 5.36 14.73
C ASN A 257 -12.28 5.54 15.92
N ASN A 258 -12.28 6.69 16.59
CA ASN A 258 -11.29 7.09 17.58
C ASN A 258 -9.85 7.02 17.03
N TRP A 259 -9.67 7.48 15.81
CA TRP A 259 -8.38 7.60 15.16
C TRP A 259 -7.87 9.02 15.26
N GLU A 260 -6.59 9.16 15.53
CA GLU A 260 -5.89 10.43 15.40
C GLU A 260 -5.50 10.67 13.93
N TYR A 261 -5.20 11.92 13.58
CA TYR A 261 -4.72 12.24 12.24
C TYR A 261 -3.70 13.36 12.25
N LEU A 262 -2.77 13.29 11.32
CA LEU A 262 -1.81 14.35 10.98
C LEU A 262 -1.88 14.56 9.47
N ILE A 263 -2.49 15.65 9.05
CA ILE A 263 -2.77 15.93 7.65
C ILE A 263 -2.08 17.23 7.26
N ARG A 264 -1.33 17.19 6.15
CA ARG A 264 -0.70 18.38 5.61
C ARG A 264 -1.78 19.36 5.16
N PHE A 265 -1.79 20.55 5.75
CA PHE A 265 -2.76 21.58 5.42
C PHE A 265 -2.25 22.48 4.27
N LYS A 266 -3.17 22.86 3.38
CA LYS A 266 -2.98 23.91 2.36
C LYS A 266 -4.11 24.90 2.47
N GLU A 267 -3.81 26.20 2.45
CA GLU A 267 -4.76 27.31 2.63
C GLU A 267 -6.02 27.21 1.76
N GLY A 268 -5.88 26.69 0.53
CA GLY A 268 -6.99 26.56 -0.41
C GLY A 268 -8.03 25.53 -0.04
N ARG A 269 -7.76 24.62 0.93
CA ARG A 269 -8.66 23.52 1.29
C ARG A 269 -9.76 23.92 2.25
N ILE A 270 -9.40 24.51 3.40
CA ILE A 270 -10.35 24.98 4.41
C ILE A 270 -9.99 26.44 4.71
N LYS A 271 -10.52 27.34 3.88
CA LYS A 271 -10.18 28.77 3.92
C LYS A 271 -10.49 29.45 5.26
N SER A 272 -11.55 29.02 5.95
CA SER A 272 -11.91 29.53 7.27
C SER A 272 -10.85 29.25 8.31
N VAL A 273 -10.36 28.01 8.37
CA VAL A 273 -9.31 27.58 9.30
C VAL A 273 -7.98 28.29 8.99
N ALA A 274 -7.60 28.38 7.72
CA ALA A 274 -6.39 29.11 7.31
C ALA A 274 -6.44 30.57 7.72
N ARG A 275 -7.59 31.25 7.50
CA ARG A 275 -7.79 32.63 7.86
C ARG A 275 -7.68 32.84 9.38
N GLU A 276 -8.35 31.99 10.15
CA GLU A 276 -8.30 32.06 11.61
C GLU A 276 -6.88 31.87 12.13
N PHE A 277 -6.18 30.82 11.66
CA PHE A 277 -4.79 30.59 12.01
C PHE A 277 -3.91 31.81 11.72
N ASN A 278 -4.02 32.39 10.53
CA ASN A 278 -3.22 33.57 10.12
C ASN A 278 -3.53 34.82 10.99
N ASN A 279 -4.78 34.97 11.44
CA ASN A 279 -5.18 36.10 12.28
C ASN A 279 -4.61 35.98 13.71
N ILE A 280 -4.54 34.77 14.26
CA ILE A 280 -4.20 34.57 15.68
C ILE A 280 -2.75 34.10 15.89
N LYS A 281 -2.05 33.60 14.87
CA LYS A 281 -0.69 33.04 15.01
C LYS A 281 0.33 34.04 15.57
N GLY A 282 0.14 35.34 15.33
CA GLY A 282 0.98 36.39 15.87
C GLY A 282 0.74 36.70 17.35
N LEU A 283 -0.44 36.36 17.89
CA LEU A 283 -0.88 36.66 19.25
C LEU A 283 -0.75 35.45 20.15
N GLU A 284 -1.21 34.31 19.71
CA GLU A 284 -1.33 33.07 20.51
C GLU A 284 -0.42 31.94 20.03
N GLY A 285 0.29 32.13 18.91
CA GLY A 285 1.17 31.12 18.34
C GLY A 285 2.35 30.79 19.25
N LYS A 286 2.50 29.52 19.61
CA LYS A 286 3.66 28.99 20.32
C LYS A 286 4.73 28.60 19.31
N LYS A 287 6.00 28.82 19.63
CA LYS A 287 7.13 28.54 18.72
C LYS A 287 8.10 27.52 19.32
N THR A 288 8.57 26.59 18.47
CA THR A 288 9.69 25.69 18.78
C THR A 288 10.52 25.51 17.52
N GLY A 289 11.75 26.01 17.52
CA GLY A 289 12.58 26.09 16.33
C GLY A 289 11.89 26.93 15.24
N ASP A 290 11.79 26.36 14.04
CA ASP A 290 11.15 27.01 12.88
C ASP A 290 9.64 26.80 12.82
N SER A 291 9.07 26.03 13.76
CA SER A 291 7.64 25.70 13.77
C SER A 291 6.84 26.64 14.65
N THR A 292 5.70 27.10 14.16
CA THR A 292 4.67 27.83 14.91
C THR A 292 3.41 26.99 14.98
N TRP A 293 2.84 26.82 16.18
CA TRP A 293 1.57 26.08 16.32
C TRP A 293 0.59 26.80 17.22
N ILE A 294 -0.68 26.51 16.99
CA ILE A 294 -1.81 27.00 17.77
C ILE A 294 -2.66 25.80 18.15
N ASN A 295 -2.96 25.66 19.44
CA ASN A 295 -3.89 24.67 19.93
C ASN A 295 -5.32 25.23 19.91
N ASP A 296 -6.29 24.32 20.00
CA ASP A 296 -7.69 24.63 20.28
C ASP A 296 -8.36 25.53 19.23
N ILE A 297 -7.95 25.43 17.95
CA ILE A 297 -8.68 26.05 16.85
C ILE A 297 -9.99 25.28 16.64
N PHE A 298 -11.09 26.01 16.67
CA PHE A 298 -12.42 25.42 16.55
C PHE A 298 -12.85 25.30 15.09
N TYR A 299 -13.12 24.07 14.66
CA TYR A 299 -13.61 23.79 13.31
C TYR A 299 -14.74 22.74 13.36
N ASN A 300 -15.95 23.12 12.92
CA ASN A 300 -17.13 22.23 12.88
C ASN A 300 -17.32 21.39 14.15
N GLN A 301 -17.33 22.03 15.32
CA GLN A 301 -17.44 21.38 16.64
C GLN A 301 -16.27 20.47 17.02
N ARG A 302 -15.12 20.58 16.31
CA ARG A 302 -13.88 19.86 16.63
C ARG A 302 -12.80 20.85 17.04
N VAL A 303 -11.98 20.37 17.94
CA VAL A 303 -10.74 21.09 18.31
C VAL A 303 -9.60 20.53 17.49
N VAL A 304 -8.87 21.38 16.80
CA VAL A 304 -7.72 20.99 15.97
C VAL A 304 -6.48 21.76 16.40
N ILE A 305 -5.31 21.17 16.18
CA ILE A 305 -4.02 21.79 16.36
C ILE A 305 -3.47 22.07 14.97
N LEU A 306 -3.14 23.31 14.67
CA LEU A 306 -2.47 23.70 13.42
C LEU A 306 -1.00 23.98 13.68
N ILE A 307 -0.15 23.48 12.79
CA ILE A 307 1.29 23.63 12.85
C ILE A 307 1.76 24.18 11.50
N GLU A 308 2.48 25.29 11.54
CA GLU A 308 3.22 25.85 10.41
C GLU A 308 4.71 25.56 10.61
N THR A 309 5.38 24.99 9.62
CA THR A 309 6.81 24.65 9.64
C THR A 309 7.56 25.34 8.53
#